data_cadeab783ada56b0bc5672a9f7ee41fe
#
_entry.id   cadeab783ada56b0bc5672a9f7ee41fe
#
_cell.length_a   1.000
_cell.length_b   1.000
_cell.length_c   1.000
_cell.angle_alpha   90.00
_cell.angle_beta   90.00
_cell.angle_gamma   90.00
#
_symmetry.space_group_name_H-M   'P 1'
#
loop_
_entity.id
_entity.type
_entity.pdbx_description
1 polymer ?
#
loop_
_entity_poly.entity_id
_entity_poly.type
_entity_poly.pdbx_seq_one_letter_code
_entity_poly.pdbx_strand_id
1 'polypeptide(L)'
;MNADVLHAINVQINSEFSAWYQYLAMAAFCEREMFTGAAKWLKTQAAEEYQHGMKLFDFVHARTGAVELMEIQQPTREFESFGEVFESALRQEESVTSQINGLYELCFKSKAFAEMTELQWFLTEQVEEEKTTRSWVAKFRLVGDDPGSLLDLDRELGQRIGE
;
A
#
# COMPACT_ATOMS: atom_id res chain seq x y z
N MET A 1 -4.43 25.37 -6.66
CA MET A 1 -3.32 24.39 -6.57
C MET A 1 -2.34 24.63 -7.72
N ASN A 2 -1.03 24.52 -7.50
CA ASN A 2 -0.04 24.58 -8.56
C ASN A 2 -0.21 23.38 -9.50
N ALA A 3 0.01 23.57 -10.81
CA ALA A 3 -0.23 22.51 -11.81
C ALA A 3 0.69 21.30 -11.63
N ASP A 4 1.98 21.52 -11.30
CA ASP A 4 2.93 20.42 -11.07
C ASP A 4 2.58 19.62 -9.82
N VAL A 5 2.13 20.29 -8.75
CA VAL A 5 1.67 19.64 -7.52
C VAL A 5 0.38 18.85 -7.79
N LEU A 6 -0.58 19.41 -8.53
CA LEU A 6 -1.80 18.70 -8.91
C LEU A 6 -1.50 17.45 -9.72
N HIS A 7 -0.61 17.56 -10.73
CA HIS A 7 -0.20 16.40 -11.50
C HIS A 7 0.45 15.32 -10.62
N ALA A 8 1.36 15.71 -9.73
CA ALA A 8 2.03 14.77 -8.82
C ALA A 8 1.05 14.10 -7.83
N ILE A 9 0.02 14.82 -7.34
CA ILE A 9 -1.04 14.21 -6.53
C ILE A 9 -1.86 13.22 -7.35
N ASN A 10 -2.20 13.52 -8.61
CA ASN A 10 -2.89 12.58 -9.50
C ASN A 10 -2.06 11.31 -9.75
N VAL A 11 -0.75 11.44 -9.92
CA VAL A 11 0.17 10.28 -10.00
C VAL A 11 0.12 9.47 -8.69
N GLN A 12 0.09 10.12 -7.54
CA GLN A 12 -0.01 9.42 -6.24
C GLN A 12 -1.36 8.71 -6.07
N ILE A 13 -2.49 9.32 -6.45
CA ILE A 13 -3.80 8.65 -6.46
C ILE A 13 -3.73 7.34 -7.27
N ASN A 14 -3.10 7.40 -8.45
CA ASN A 14 -2.93 6.21 -9.28
C ASN A 14 -2.02 5.16 -8.62
N SER A 15 -0.99 5.59 -7.90
CA SER A 15 -0.10 4.70 -7.14
C SER A 15 -0.84 3.96 -6.03
N GLU A 16 -1.68 4.66 -5.25
CA GLU A 16 -2.50 4.04 -4.19
C GLU A 16 -3.49 3.02 -4.78
N PHE A 17 -4.17 3.36 -5.87
CA PHE A 17 -5.06 2.42 -6.54
C PHE A 17 -4.32 1.24 -7.19
N SER A 18 -3.10 1.44 -7.65
CA SER A 18 -2.23 0.35 -8.14
C SER A 18 -1.81 -0.57 -6.98
N ALA A 19 -1.51 0.00 -5.81
CA ALA A 19 -1.21 -0.75 -4.59
C ALA A 19 -2.43 -1.57 -4.12
N TRP A 20 -3.63 -0.97 -4.09
CA TRP A 20 -4.88 -1.69 -3.84
C TRP A 20 -5.02 -2.91 -4.76
N TYR A 21 -4.83 -2.72 -6.06
CA TYR A 21 -5.00 -3.81 -7.04
C TYR A 21 -3.94 -4.90 -6.90
N GLN A 22 -2.69 -4.52 -6.59
CA GLN A 22 -1.60 -5.45 -6.31
C GLN A 22 -1.86 -6.28 -5.04
N TYR A 23 -2.34 -5.68 -3.95
CA TYR A 23 -2.73 -6.41 -2.75
C TYR A 23 -3.88 -7.40 -3.00
N LEU A 24 -4.84 -7.06 -3.85
CA LEU A 24 -5.89 -8.01 -4.27
C LEU A 24 -5.31 -9.20 -5.04
N ALA A 25 -4.32 -8.99 -5.90
CA ALA A 25 -3.66 -10.08 -6.62
C ALA A 25 -2.88 -10.99 -5.66
N MET A 26 -2.18 -10.43 -4.67
CA MET A 26 -1.51 -11.18 -3.62
C MET A 26 -2.52 -12.00 -2.78
N ALA A 27 -3.66 -11.40 -2.44
CA ALA A 27 -4.73 -12.09 -1.73
C ALA A 27 -5.31 -13.26 -2.54
N ALA A 28 -5.53 -13.07 -3.84
CA ALA A 28 -6.02 -14.11 -4.73
C ALA A 28 -5.04 -15.30 -4.85
N PHE A 29 -3.74 -15.03 -4.87
CA PHE A 29 -2.72 -16.07 -4.80
C PHE A 29 -2.82 -16.86 -3.50
N CYS A 30 -2.86 -16.18 -2.33
CA CYS A 30 -2.94 -16.84 -1.03
C CYS A 30 -4.25 -17.65 -0.87
N GLU A 31 -5.39 -17.16 -1.37
CA GLU A 31 -6.66 -17.92 -1.37
C GLU A 31 -6.53 -19.21 -2.18
N ARG A 32 -5.96 -19.14 -3.38
CA ARG A 32 -5.76 -20.32 -4.23
C ARG A 32 -4.88 -21.37 -3.57
N GLU A 33 -3.86 -20.93 -2.84
CA GLU A 33 -2.95 -21.82 -2.11
C GLU A 33 -3.48 -22.22 -0.70
N MET A 34 -4.76 -21.94 -0.40
CA MET A 34 -5.42 -22.26 0.88
C MET A 34 -4.79 -21.57 2.11
N PHE A 35 -4.09 -20.45 1.90
CA PHE A 35 -3.49 -19.63 2.93
C PHE A 35 -4.43 -18.44 3.25
N THR A 36 -5.56 -18.80 3.86
CA THR A 36 -6.74 -17.91 3.94
C THR A 36 -6.61 -16.78 4.97
N GLY A 37 -5.80 -16.97 6.01
CA GLY A 37 -5.48 -15.92 6.97
C GLY A 37 -4.66 -14.80 6.36
N ALA A 38 -3.63 -15.17 5.59
CA ALA A 38 -2.84 -14.21 4.81
C ALA A 38 -3.71 -13.49 3.77
N ALA A 39 -4.57 -14.22 3.07
CA ALA A 39 -5.50 -13.63 2.11
C ALA A 39 -6.43 -12.59 2.76
N LYS A 40 -6.93 -12.88 3.97
CA LYS A 40 -7.74 -11.92 4.75
C LYS A 40 -6.95 -10.67 5.08
N TRP A 41 -5.72 -10.81 5.57
CA TRP A 41 -4.83 -9.69 5.89
C TRP A 41 -4.58 -8.82 4.66
N LEU A 42 -4.25 -9.43 3.52
CA LEU A 42 -3.98 -8.74 2.26
C LEU A 42 -5.22 -8.04 1.69
N LYS A 43 -6.42 -8.60 1.86
CA LYS A 43 -7.68 -7.93 1.48
C LYS A 43 -7.95 -6.70 2.35
N THR A 44 -7.63 -6.79 3.64
CA THR A 44 -7.75 -5.64 4.55
C THR A 44 -6.78 -4.54 4.11
N GLN A 45 -5.53 -4.89 3.83
CA GLN A 45 -4.52 -3.97 3.30
C GLN A 45 -4.98 -3.33 1.98
N ALA A 46 -5.53 -4.12 1.06
CA ALA A 46 -6.09 -3.59 -0.18
C ALA A 46 -7.19 -2.54 0.09
N ALA A 47 -8.07 -2.79 1.05
CA ALA A 47 -9.12 -1.82 1.39
C ALA A 47 -8.55 -0.51 1.95
N GLU A 48 -7.45 -0.57 2.72
CA GLU A 48 -6.74 0.61 3.23
C GLU A 48 -6.13 1.42 2.08
N GLU A 49 -5.43 0.78 1.14
CA GLU A 49 -4.86 1.45 -0.04
C GLU A 49 -5.94 2.16 -0.90
N TYR A 50 -7.11 1.52 -1.05
CA TYR A 50 -8.23 2.17 -1.70
C TYR A 50 -8.66 3.44 -0.97
N GLN A 51 -8.72 3.42 0.37
CA GLN A 51 -9.06 4.61 1.17
C GLN A 51 -7.97 5.69 1.08
N HIS A 52 -6.70 5.31 1.01
CA HIS A 52 -5.59 6.24 0.79
C HIS A 52 -5.77 6.99 -0.54
N GLY A 53 -6.04 6.25 -1.62
CA GLY A 53 -6.35 6.85 -2.92
C GLY A 53 -7.56 7.78 -2.88
N MET A 54 -8.65 7.36 -2.23
CA MET A 54 -9.86 8.17 -2.08
C MET A 54 -9.64 9.43 -1.23
N LYS A 55 -8.78 9.36 -0.22
CA LYS A 55 -8.43 10.54 0.59
C LYS A 55 -7.78 11.63 -0.26
N LEU A 56 -6.82 11.28 -1.11
CA LEU A 56 -6.22 12.23 -2.05
C LEU A 56 -7.20 12.69 -3.13
N PHE A 57 -8.05 11.79 -3.63
CA PHE A 57 -9.09 12.09 -4.59
C PHE A 57 -10.04 13.19 -4.07
N ASP A 58 -10.55 13.03 -2.86
CA ASP A 58 -11.45 13.99 -2.21
C ASP A 58 -10.72 15.31 -1.89
N PHE A 59 -9.44 15.24 -1.49
CA PHE A 59 -8.63 16.42 -1.26
C PHE A 59 -8.44 17.25 -2.53
N VAL A 60 -8.17 16.62 -3.68
CA VAL A 60 -8.06 17.32 -4.97
C VAL A 60 -9.33 18.08 -5.29
N HIS A 61 -10.50 17.45 -5.11
CA HIS A 61 -11.80 18.11 -5.33
C HIS A 61 -12.04 19.24 -4.33
N ALA A 62 -11.71 19.06 -3.06
CA ALA A 62 -11.82 20.11 -2.05
C ALA A 62 -10.95 21.35 -2.38
N ARG A 63 -9.84 21.11 -3.11
CA ARG A 63 -8.93 22.17 -3.60
C ARG A 63 -9.30 22.67 -4.99
N THR A 64 -10.51 22.36 -5.49
CA THR A 64 -11.00 22.73 -6.83
C THR A 64 -10.10 22.27 -7.98
N GLY A 65 -9.32 21.21 -7.77
CA GLY A 65 -8.52 20.54 -8.79
C GLY A 65 -9.33 19.52 -9.59
N ALA A 66 -8.78 19.09 -10.71
CA ALA A 66 -9.33 17.99 -11.51
C ALA A 66 -8.59 16.69 -11.19
N VAL A 67 -9.33 15.65 -10.85
CA VAL A 67 -8.75 14.29 -10.73
C VAL A 67 -8.64 13.70 -12.13
N GLU A 68 -7.45 13.19 -12.44
CA GLU A 68 -7.14 12.48 -13.68
C GLU A 68 -6.74 11.04 -13.34
N LEU A 69 -7.66 10.09 -13.57
CA LEU A 69 -7.37 8.68 -13.37
C LEU A 69 -6.52 8.14 -14.51
N MET A 70 -5.45 7.44 -14.15
CA MET A 70 -4.49 6.84 -15.09
C MET A 70 -4.70 5.34 -15.19
N GLU A 71 -4.06 4.71 -16.17
CA GLU A 71 -4.05 3.27 -16.33
C GLU A 71 -3.42 2.58 -15.12
N ILE A 72 -4.07 1.51 -14.64
CA ILE A 72 -3.52 0.59 -13.63
C ILE A 72 -2.99 -0.64 -14.38
N GLN A 73 -1.71 -0.92 -14.23
CA GLN A 73 -1.06 -2.05 -14.85
C GLN A 73 -1.54 -3.38 -14.25
N GLN A 74 -1.54 -4.44 -15.05
CA GLN A 74 -1.84 -5.78 -14.56
C GLN A 74 -0.85 -6.16 -13.45
N PRO A 75 -1.34 -6.56 -12.26
CA PRO A 75 -0.46 -6.89 -11.14
C PRO A 75 0.20 -8.26 -11.32
N THR A 76 1.29 -8.50 -10.58
CA THR A 76 1.91 -9.82 -10.44
C THR A 76 0.91 -10.82 -9.85
N ARG A 77 0.79 -11.99 -10.44
CA ARG A 77 -0.19 -13.02 -10.05
C ARG A 77 0.42 -14.27 -9.44
N GLU A 78 1.70 -14.51 -9.71
CA GLU A 78 2.41 -15.73 -9.29
C GLU A 78 3.59 -15.35 -8.40
N PHE A 79 3.76 -16.09 -7.33
CA PHE A 79 4.82 -15.92 -6.34
C PHE A 79 5.44 -17.29 -6.04
N GLU A 80 6.71 -17.33 -5.74
CA GLU A 80 7.44 -18.59 -5.45
C GLU A 80 7.12 -19.12 -4.04
N SER A 81 6.74 -18.24 -3.11
CA SER A 81 6.43 -18.57 -1.71
C SER A 81 5.53 -17.52 -1.05
N PHE A 82 4.95 -17.85 0.10
CA PHE A 82 4.24 -16.87 0.92
C PHE A 82 5.17 -15.77 1.44
N GLY A 83 6.41 -16.11 1.76
CA GLY A 83 7.43 -15.12 2.14
C GLY A 83 7.68 -14.09 1.03
N GLU A 84 7.72 -14.52 -0.23
CA GLU A 84 7.87 -13.61 -1.37
C GLU A 84 6.69 -12.66 -1.54
N VAL A 85 5.46 -13.12 -1.24
CA VAL A 85 4.28 -12.23 -1.24
C VAL A 85 4.51 -11.04 -0.31
N PHE A 86 4.97 -11.30 0.93
CA PHE A 86 5.20 -10.25 1.92
C PHE A 86 6.45 -9.43 1.62
N GLU A 87 7.48 -10.00 1.01
CA GLU A 87 8.62 -9.24 0.50
C GLU A 87 8.21 -8.29 -0.64
N SER A 88 7.30 -8.73 -1.51
CA SER A 88 6.73 -7.88 -2.56
C SER A 88 5.88 -6.76 -1.98
N ALA A 89 5.09 -7.05 -0.93
CA ALA A 89 4.34 -6.04 -0.20
C ALA A 89 5.28 -5.00 0.44
N LEU A 90 6.37 -5.42 1.08
CA LEU A 90 7.34 -4.49 1.67
C LEU A 90 7.99 -3.59 0.61
N ARG A 91 8.41 -4.15 -0.54
CA ARG A 91 8.95 -3.34 -1.64
C ARG A 91 7.94 -2.31 -2.16
N GLN A 92 6.65 -2.66 -2.19
CA GLN A 92 5.58 -1.75 -2.56
C GLN A 92 5.47 -0.60 -1.55
N GLU A 93 5.45 -0.88 -0.24
CA GLU A 93 5.39 0.16 0.80
C GLU A 93 6.61 1.09 0.75
N GLU A 94 7.81 0.55 0.60
CA GLU A 94 9.03 1.34 0.43
C GLU A 94 8.98 2.25 -0.81
N SER A 95 8.38 1.77 -1.90
CA SER A 95 8.15 2.58 -3.11
C SER A 95 7.15 3.70 -2.86
N VAL A 96 6.02 3.42 -2.21
CA VAL A 96 5.01 4.43 -1.85
C VAL A 96 5.62 5.47 -0.91
N THR A 97 6.38 5.06 0.10
CA THR A 97 7.11 5.98 1.00
C THR A 97 8.02 6.94 0.21
N SER A 98 8.78 6.41 -0.75
CA SER A 98 9.64 7.24 -1.60
C SER A 98 8.85 8.25 -2.43
N GLN A 99 7.70 7.83 -2.97
CA GLN A 99 6.81 8.70 -3.75
C GLN A 99 6.20 9.82 -2.88
N ILE A 100 5.69 9.48 -1.69
CA ILE A 100 5.14 10.45 -0.73
C ILE A 100 6.21 11.46 -0.30
N ASN A 101 7.44 11.01 -0.01
CA ASN A 101 8.54 11.91 0.32
C ASN A 101 8.86 12.87 -0.83
N GLY A 102 8.90 12.37 -2.07
CA GLY A 102 9.13 13.21 -3.26
C GLY A 102 8.00 14.23 -3.49
N LEU A 103 6.75 13.80 -3.29
CA LEU A 103 5.59 14.69 -3.40
C LEU A 103 5.61 15.77 -2.30
N TYR A 104 5.95 15.40 -1.06
CA TYR A 104 6.09 16.35 0.03
C TYR A 104 7.20 17.38 -0.25
N GLU A 105 8.35 16.95 -0.77
CA GLU A 105 9.44 17.84 -1.18
C GLU A 105 9.01 18.81 -2.29
N LEU A 106 8.25 18.33 -3.28
CA LEU A 106 7.69 19.18 -4.33
C LEU A 106 6.74 20.23 -3.76
N CYS A 107 5.86 19.84 -2.85
CA CYS A 107 4.96 20.75 -2.15
C CYS A 107 5.72 21.82 -1.34
N PHE A 108 6.79 21.42 -0.66
CA PHE A 108 7.65 22.33 0.08
C PHE A 108 8.30 23.38 -0.82
N LYS A 109 8.93 22.93 -1.93
CA LYS A 109 9.56 23.83 -2.91
C LYS A 109 8.56 24.78 -3.58
N SER A 110 7.31 24.32 -3.77
CA SER A 110 6.21 25.09 -4.35
C SER A 110 5.45 25.95 -3.34
N LYS A 111 5.82 25.91 -2.06
CA LYS A 111 5.10 26.55 -0.95
C LYS A 111 3.61 26.17 -0.90
N ALA A 112 3.30 24.93 -1.24
CA ALA A 112 1.95 24.35 -1.24
C ALA A 112 1.59 23.86 0.16
N PHE A 113 1.35 24.77 1.09
CA PHE A 113 1.23 24.48 2.53
C PHE A 113 0.00 23.64 2.89
N ALA A 114 -1.11 23.81 2.18
CA ALA A 114 -2.31 23.01 2.42
C ALA A 114 -2.09 21.56 2.01
N GLU A 115 -1.43 21.34 0.88
CA GLU A 115 -1.05 20.03 0.37
C GLU A 115 -0.02 19.36 1.30
N MET A 116 0.94 20.10 1.83
CA MET A 116 1.87 19.59 2.85
C MET A 116 1.15 19.12 4.11
N THR A 117 0.14 19.86 4.58
CA THR A 117 -0.66 19.48 5.75
C THR A 117 -1.40 18.18 5.53
N GLU A 118 -2.01 17.99 4.35
CA GLU A 118 -2.67 16.73 4.00
C GLU A 118 -1.67 15.55 3.94
N LEU A 119 -0.51 15.77 3.34
CA LEU A 119 0.53 14.75 3.20
C LEU A 119 1.20 14.33 4.52
N GLN A 120 1.11 15.13 5.58
CA GLN A 120 1.66 14.74 6.90
C GLN A 120 1.04 13.45 7.42
N TRP A 121 -0.25 13.26 7.18
CA TRP A 121 -0.90 12.00 7.53
C TRP A 121 -0.26 10.80 6.79
N PHE A 122 -0.03 10.93 5.49
CA PHE A 122 0.62 9.89 4.69
C PHE A 122 2.05 9.59 5.13
N LEU A 123 2.82 10.61 5.52
CA LEU A 123 4.16 10.41 6.07
C LEU A 123 4.13 9.57 7.35
N THR A 124 3.16 9.82 8.23
CA THR A 124 2.98 9.05 9.47
C THR A 124 2.53 7.64 9.17
N GLU A 125 1.55 7.48 8.28
CA GLU A 125 1.01 6.18 7.87
C GLU A 125 2.10 5.29 7.29
N GLN A 126 2.93 5.79 6.38
CA GLN A 126 3.99 5.00 5.76
C GLN A 126 5.02 4.45 6.78
N VAL A 127 5.25 5.13 7.90
CA VAL A 127 6.08 4.60 8.99
C VAL A 127 5.45 3.32 9.57
N GLU A 128 4.15 3.30 9.79
CA GLU A 128 3.44 2.12 10.34
C GLU A 128 3.28 1.02 9.28
N GLU A 129 3.01 1.37 8.01
CA GLU A 129 2.91 0.42 6.92
C GLU A 129 4.22 -0.36 6.70
N GLU A 130 5.35 0.34 6.60
CA GLU A 130 6.65 -0.33 6.48
C GLU A 130 7.00 -1.16 7.73
N LYS A 131 6.74 -0.65 8.92
CA LYS A 131 7.01 -1.37 10.17
C LYS A 131 6.22 -2.68 10.23
N THR A 132 4.93 -2.62 9.94
CA THR A 132 4.03 -3.77 9.97
C THR A 132 4.46 -4.81 8.92
N THR A 133 4.67 -4.40 7.69
CA THR A 133 5.05 -5.29 6.58
C THR A 133 6.43 -5.89 6.80
N ARG A 134 7.41 -5.10 7.28
CA ARG A 134 8.75 -5.58 7.64
C ARG A 134 8.71 -6.61 8.76
N SER A 135 7.82 -6.46 9.74
CA SER A 135 7.60 -7.44 10.79
C SER A 135 7.17 -8.80 10.24
N TRP A 136 6.24 -8.82 9.27
CA TRP A 136 5.80 -10.05 8.63
C TRP A 136 6.91 -10.68 7.79
N VAL A 137 7.65 -9.90 7.02
CA VAL A 137 8.82 -10.39 6.25
C VAL A 137 9.82 -11.06 7.20
N ALA A 138 10.12 -10.46 8.35
CA ALA A 138 11.04 -11.04 9.34
C ALA A 138 10.53 -12.38 9.88
N LYS A 139 9.22 -12.50 10.19
CA LYS A 139 8.60 -13.75 10.65
C LYS A 139 8.68 -14.84 9.57
N PHE A 140 8.35 -14.54 8.33
CA PHE A 140 8.45 -15.50 7.21
C PHE A 140 9.88 -15.97 6.98
N ARG A 141 10.87 -15.08 7.07
CA ARG A 141 12.28 -15.47 6.98
C ARG A 141 12.73 -16.38 8.14
N LEU A 142 12.20 -16.14 9.35
CA LEU A 142 12.54 -16.94 10.52
C LEU A 142 12.00 -18.36 10.42
N VAL A 143 10.76 -18.56 9.93
CA VAL A 143 10.13 -19.88 9.87
C VAL A 143 10.52 -20.68 8.62
N GLY A 144 11.00 -20.02 7.56
CA GLY A 144 11.35 -20.67 6.29
C GLY A 144 10.17 -21.45 5.70
N ASP A 145 10.43 -22.68 5.29
CA ASP A 145 9.43 -23.53 4.62
C ASP A 145 8.78 -24.56 5.57
N ASP A 146 8.92 -24.39 6.90
CA ASP A 146 8.30 -25.29 7.87
C ASP A 146 6.77 -25.21 7.82
N PRO A 147 6.05 -26.28 7.40
CA PRO A 147 4.61 -26.20 7.19
C PRO A 147 3.80 -25.85 8.45
N GLY A 148 4.23 -26.34 9.61
CA GLY A 148 3.56 -26.05 10.88
C GLY A 148 3.65 -24.57 11.24
N SER A 149 4.85 -24.02 11.16
CA SER A 149 5.09 -22.59 11.43
C SER A 149 4.41 -21.68 10.42
N LEU A 150 4.36 -22.06 9.13
CA LEU A 150 3.62 -21.32 8.11
C LEU A 150 2.11 -21.27 8.42
N LEU A 151 1.51 -22.40 8.86
CA LEU A 151 0.11 -22.45 9.29
C LEU A 151 -0.14 -21.59 10.53
N ASP A 152 0.81 -21.51 11.46
CA ASP A 152 0.70 -20.63 12.63
C ASP A 152 0.74 -19.14 12.23
N LEU A 153 1.60 -18.77 11.29
CA LEU A 153 1.62 -17.40 10.72
C LEU A 153 0.31 -17.07 10.01
N ASP A 154 -0.26 -18.02 9.27
CA ASP A 154 -1.54 -17.83 8.60
C ASP A 154 -2.66 -17.55 9.62
N ARG A 155 -2.71 -18.31 10.72
CA ARG A 155 -3.68 -18.06 11.79
C ARG A 155 -3.51 -16.68 12.42
N GLU A 156 -2.26 -16.27 12.68
CA GLU A 156 -1.95 -14.94 13.25
C GLU A 156 -2.39 -13.82 12.29
N LEU A 157 -2.09 -13.95 11.00
CA LEU A 157 -2.54 -13.00 9.95
C LEU A 157 -4.06 -12.90 9.89
N GLY A 158 -4.75 -14.03 10.00
CA GLY A 158 -6.21 -14.10 9.97
C GLY A 158 -6.91 -13.44 11.15
N GLN A 159 -6.20 -13.13 12.23
CA GLN A 159 -6.73 -12.45 13.42
C GLN A 159 -6.83 -10.93 13.24
N ARG A 160 -6.25 -10.35 12.18
CA ARG A 160 -6.35 -8.93 11.93
C ARG A 160 -7.80 -8.48 11.82
N ILE A 161 -8.16 -7.49 12.62
CA ILE A 161 -9.43 -6.77 12.52
C ILE A 161 -9.14 -5.54 11.67
N GLY A 162 -9.94 -5.31 10.61
CA GLY A 162 -9.84 -4.07 9.82
C GLY A 162 -10.24 -2.86 10.68
N GLU A 163 -9.55 -1.75 10.49
CA GLU A 163 -9.92 -0.47 11.08
C GLU A 163 -11.08 0.18 10.30
#